data_3181cb42b0c0703f0967fcdc387c9c21
#
_entry.id   3181cb42b0c0703f0967fcdc387c9c21
#
_cell.length_a   1.000
_cell.length_b   1.000
_cell.length_c   1.000
_cell.angle_alpha   90.00
_cell.angle_beta   90.00
_cell.angle_gamma   90.00
#
_symmetry.space_group_name_H-M   'P 1'
#
loop_
_entity.id
_entity.type
_entity.pdbx_description
1 polymer ?
#
loop_
_entity_poly.entity_id
_entity_poly.type
_entity_poly.pdbx_seq_one_letter_code
_entity_poly.pdbx_strand_id
1 'polypeptide(L)'
;KLKGLRWWVVGLVAIAAVINYIDRQAFGALWPDIAKELFPEMDEDGHKAIYGTISTIFILSYAGGQALFGKIFDWIGTRIGFAISIGVWSIATMLHAFAQGLLSFSIFRSLLGIAEAGNWPGAAKANAEWFPTKERALAQGIFNSGAAAGGIVAYPVIGLLSIYFDWKVIFIVVGILGLLWLLPWMFIVKS
;
A
#
# COMPACT_ATOMS: atom_id res chain seq x y z
N LYS A 1 -24.64 -15.89 -2.23
CA LYS A 1 -23.44 -15.61 -1.42
C LYS A 1 -23.81 -15.80 0.05
N LEU A 2 -23.00 -16.56 0.83
CA LEU A 2 -23.24 -16.83 2.24
C LEU A 2 -23.31 -15.52 3.04
N LYS A 3 -24.40 -15.31 3.83
CA LYS A 3 -24.67 -14.05 4.54
C LYS A 3 -23.52 -13.56 5.44
N GLY A 4 -22.68 -14.46 5.95
CA GLY A 4 -21.52 -14.13 6.79
C GLY A 4 -20.24 -13.78 6.00
N LEU A 5 -20.08 -14.26 4.77
CA LEU A 5 -18.81 -14.14 4.03
C LEU A 5 -18.49 -12.69 3.63
N ARG A 6 -19.50 -11.86 3.41
CA ARG A 6 -19.32 -10.44 3.08
C ARG A 6 -18.56 -9.67 4.17
N TRP A 7 -18.76 -10.03 5.45
CA TRP A 7 -18.05 -9.38 6.57
C TRP A 7 -16.57 -9.76 6.61
N TRP A 8 -16.24 -10.99 6.23
CA TRP A 8 -14.84 -11.38 6.04
C TRP A 8 -14.19 -10.63 4.88
N VAL A 9 -14.92 -10.43 3.78
CA VAL A 9 -14.42 -9.66 2.62
C VAL A 9 -14.13 -8.22 3.01
N VAL A 10 -15.08 -7.52 3.66
CA VAL A 10 -14.83 -6.13 4.09
C VAL A 10 -13.74 -6.04 5.15
N GLY A 11 -13.64 -7.03 6.06
CA GLY A 11 -12.55 -7.12 7.02
C GLY A 11 -11.18 -7.24 6.34
N LEU A 12 -11.06 -8.11 5.33
CA LEU A 12 -9.83 -8.24 4.53
C LEU A 12 -9.51 -6.95 3.78
N VAL A 13 -10.50 -6.29 3.18
CA VAL A 13 -10.31 -5.02 2.49
C VAL A 13 -9.85 -3.92 3.46
N ALA A 14 -10.39 -3.89 4.69
CA ALA A 14 -9.94 -2.98 5.73
C ALA A 14 -8.50 -3.28 6.18
N ILE A 15 -8.12 -4.55 6.33
CA ILE A 15 -6.74 -4.95 6.65
C ILE A 15 -5.79 -4.56 5.50
N ALA A 16 -6.20 -4.72 4.24
CA ALA A 16 -5.42 -4.24 3.11
C ALA A 16 -5.17 -2.73 3.19
N ALA A 17 -6.17 -1.95 3.61
CA ALA A 17 -6.00 -0.51 3.84
C ALA A 17 -5.02 -0.22 4.99
N VAL A 18 -5.05 -0.98 6.09
CA VAL A 18 -4.05 -0.84 7.18
C VAL A 18 -2.64 -1.06 6.65
N ILE A 19 -2.41 -2.17 5.92
CA ILE A 19 -1.10 -2.51 5.36
C ILE A 19 -0.65 -1.42 4.37
N ASN A 20 -1.54 -0.97 3.49
CA ASN A 20 -1.28 0.09 2.52
C ASN A 20 -0.80 1.39 3.19
N TYR A 21 -1.43 1.78 4.29
CA TYR A 21 -1.04 2.99 5.01
C TYR A 21 0.26 2.83 5.79
N ILE A 22 0.53 1.64 6.36
CA ILE A 22 1.84 1.33 6.97
C ILE A 22 2.94 1.43 5.92
N ASP A 23 2.74 0.84 4.74
CA ASP A 23 3.69 0.89 3.63
C ASP A 23 3.97 2.33 3.18
N ARG A 24 2.92 3.10 2.97
CA ARG A 24 3.01 4.50 2.56
C ARG A 24 3.77 5.37 3.54
N GLN A 25 3.55 5.20 4.84
CA GLN A 25 4.21 5.96 5.90
C GLN A 25 5.65 5.48 6.17
N ALA A 26 6.00 4.26 5.77
CA ALA A 26 7.34 3.71 5.99
C ALA A 26 8.43 4.60 5.37
N PHE A 27 8.20 5.13 4.18
CA PHE A 27 9.16 6.03 3.54
C PHE A 27 9.45 7.29 4.37
N GLY A 28 8.40 7.96 4.85
CA GLY A 28 8.58 9.16 5.67
C GLY A 28 9.24 8.87 7.01
N ALA A 29 8.86 7.76 7.66
CA ALA A 29 9.41 7.36 8.94
C ALA A 29 10.89 6.94 8.84
N LEU A 30 11.28 6.28 7.75
CA LEU A 30 12.64 5.77 7.52
C LEU A 30 13.52 6.78 6.76
N TRP A 31 12.98 7.90 6.30
CA TRP A 31 13.72 8.86 5.48
C TRP A 31 15.02 9.36 6.11
N PRO A 32 15.11 9.66 7.42
CA PRO A 32 16.36 10.11 8.01
C PRO A 32 17.52 9.12 7.84
N ASP A 33 17.24 7.81 7.93
CA ASP A 33 18.23 6.76 7.79
C ASP A 33 18.59 6.54 6.31
N ILE A 34 17.58 6.55 5.43
CA ILE A 34 17.75 6.46 3.98
C ILE A 34 18.60 7.62 3.46
N ALA A 35 18.30 8.84 3.90
CA ALA A 35 19.02 10.04 3.47
C ALA A 35 20.49 10.00 3.87
N LYS A 36 20.78 9.61 5.10
CA LYS A 36 22.18 9.49 5.58
C LYS A 36 22.97 8.43 4.82
N GLU A 37 22.35 7.31 4.46
CA GLU A 37 23.05 6.22 3.77
C GLU A 37 23.21 6.47 2.28
N LEU A 38 22.16 6.94 1.59
CA LEU A 38 22.19 7.06 0.13
C LEU A 38 22.67 8.43 -0.37
N PHE A 39 22.63 9.47 0.46
CA PHE A 39 22.95 10.85 0.10
C PHE A 39 23.82 11.53 1.15
N PRO A 40 24.95 10.92 1.59
CA PRO A 40 25.74 11.41 2.71
C PRO A 40 26.40 12.79 2.45
N GLU A 41 26.60 13.15 1.18
CA GLU A 41 27.23 14.41 0.77
C GLU A 41 26.25 15.60 0.74
N MET A 42 24.95 15.37 0.96
CA MET A 42 23.94 16.42 0.90
C MET A 42 23.65 17.00 2.27
N ASP A 43 23.36 18.30 2.29
CA ASP A 43 22.86 19.00 3.45
C ASP A 43 21.35 18.72 3.69
N GLU A 44 20.80 19.29 4.75
CA GLU A 44 19.38 19.10 5.11
C GLU A 44 18.41 19.57 4.01
N ASP A 45 18.74 20.64 3.31
CA ASP A 45 17.88 21.18 2.26
C ASP A 45 17.94 20.30 1.01
N GLY A 46 19.11 19.73 0.69
CA GLY A 46 19.26 18.69 -0.32
C GLY A 46 18.44 17.44 0.00
N HIS A 47 18.48 16.97 1.24
CA HIS A 47 17.66 15.83 1.69
C HIS A 47 16.15 16.12 1.57
N LYS A 48 15.69 17.32 1.94
CA LYS A 48 14.28 17.73 1.77
C LYS A 48 13.88 17.79 0.30
N ALA A 49 14.74 18.31 -0.58
CA ALA A 49 14.48 18.39 -2.01
C ALA A 49 14.34 16.99 -2.65
N ILE A 50 15.22 16.04 -2.29
CA ILE A 50 15.13 14.64 -2.76
C ILE A 50 13.87 13.98 -2.24
N TYR A 51 13.56 14.12 -0.95
CA TYR A 51 12.32 13.59 -0.35
C TYR A 51 11.08 14.11 -1.08
N GLY A 52 11.03 15.42 -1.33
CA GLY A 52 9.95 16.07 -2.06
C GLY A 52 9.81 15.54 -3.49
N THR A 53 10.93 15.36 -4.18
CA THR A 53 10.96 14.82 -5.55
C THR A 53 10.40 13.39 -5.59
N ILE A 54 10.89 12.49 -4.75
CA ILE A 54 10.45 11.11 -4.66
C ILE A 54 8.96 11.02 -4.28
N SER A 55 8.53 11.85 -3.33
CA SER A 55 7.13 11.92 -2.90
C SER A 55 6.21 12.43 -4.01
N THR A 56 6.66 13.41 -4.79
CA THR A 56 5.91 13.95 -5.94
C THR A 56 5.75 12.89 -7.03
N ILE A 57 6.82 12.16 -7.34
CA ILE A 57 6.77 11.04 -8.31
C ILE A 57 5.75 9.99 -7.86
N PHE A 58 5.76 9.62 -6.58
CA PHE A 58 4.76 8.69 -6.03
C PHE A 58 3.32 9.20 -6.23
N ILE A 59 3.04 10.46 -5.87
CA ILE A 59 1.69 11.05 -5.97
C ILE A 59 1.21 11.10 -7.42
N LEU A 60 2.05 11.50 -8.36
CA LEU A 60 1.72 11.55 -9.78
C LEU A 60 1.45 10.15 -10.34
N SER A 61 2.29 9.18 -9.98
CA SER A 61 2.13 7.77 -10.36
C SER A 61 0.85 7.17 -9.77
N TYR A 62 0.55 7.50 -8.52
CA TYR A 62 -0.67 7.09 -7.83
C TYR A 62 -1.92 7.65 -8.52
N ALA A 63 -1.91 8.94 -8.89
CA ALA A 63 -3.03 9.56 -9.60
C ALA A 63 -3.30 8.88 -10.97
N GLY A 64 -2.25 8.60 -11.75
CA GLY A 64 -2.37 7.84 -12.99
C GLY A 64 -2.83 6.40 -12.75
N GLY A 65 -2.32 5.77 -11.72
CA GLY A 65 -2.67 4.40 -11.31
C GLY A 65 -4.15 4.23 -10.96
N GLN A 66 -4.80 5.24 -10.36
CA GLN A 66 -6.23 5.16 -10.03
C GLN A 66 -7.10 4.97 -11.28
N ALA A 67 -6.83 5.74 -12.34
CA ALA A 67 -7.55 5.60 -13.60
C ALA A 67 -7.29 4.23 -14.27
N LEU A 68 -6.04 3.75 -14.20
CA LEU A 68 -5.65 2.45 -14.73
C LEU A 68 -6.34 1.31 -13.99
N PHE A 69 -6.26 1.29 -12.66
CA PHE A 69 -6.85 0.21 -11.85
C PHE A 69 -8.37 0.22 -11.86
N GLY A 70 -9.02 1.38 -12.02
CA GLY A 70 -10.46 1.42 -12.27
C GLY A 70 -10.85 0.54 -13.46
N LYS A 71 -10.16 0.68 -14.59
CA LYS A 71 -10.38 -0.16 -15.78
C LYS A 71 -9.98 -1.63 -15.57
N ILE A 72 -8.84 -1.87 -14.93
CA ILE A 72 -8.37 -3.23 -14.64
C ILE A 72 -9.42 -3.99 -13.82
N PHE A 73 -9.93 -3.41 -12.75
CA PHE A 73 -10.99 -4.03 -11.96
C PHE A 73 -12.26 -4.33 -12.76
N ASP A 74 -12.60 -3.49 -13.73
CA ASP A 74 -13.76 -3.72 -14.60
C ASP A 74 -13.55 -4.91 -15.54
N TRP A 75 -12.34 -5.12 -16.03
CA TRP A 75 -12.02 -6.21 -16.97
C TRP A 75 -11.83 -7.57 -16.30
N ILE A 76 -11.07 -7.61 -15.20
CA ILE A 76 -10.64 -8.87 -14.57
C ILE A 76 -11.34 -9.18 -13.25
N GLY A 77 -12.21 -8.28 -12.79
CA GLY A 77 -12.95 -8.45 -11.54
C GLY A 77 -12.14 -8.15 -10.28
N THR A 78 -12.87 -8.06 -9.17
CA THR A 78 -12.33 -7.62 -7.88
C THR A 78 -11.29 -8.58 -7.30
N ARG A 79 -11.53 -9.90 -7.41
CA ARG A 79 -10.63 -10.92 -6.85
C ARG A 79 -9.22 -10.85 -7.41
N ILE A 80 -9.11 -10.88 -8.74
CA ILE A 80 -7.82 -10.86 -9.43
C ILE A 80 -7.23 -9.46 -9.43
N GLY A 81 -8.06 -8.42 -9.58
CA GLY A 81 -7.62 -7.03 -9.53
C GLY A 81 -6.91 -6.68 -8.21
N PHE A 82 -7.46 -7.10 -7.06
CA PHE A 82 -6.78 -6.94 -5.78
C PHE A 82 -5.51 -7.76 -5.68
N ALA A 83 -5.52 -9.01 -6.15
CA ALA A 83 -4.33 -9.85 -6.11
C ALA A 83 -3.17 -9.23 -6.91
N ILE A 84 -3.44 -8.67 -8.09
CA ILE A 84 -2.43 -7.97 -8.90
C ILE A 84 -1.97 -6.69 -8.19
N SER A 85 -2.90 -5.84 -7.76
CA SER A 85 -2.58 -4.58 -7.08
C SER A 85 -1.69 -4.83 -5.86
N ILE A 86 -2.12 -5.70 -4.94
CA ILE A 86 -1.39 -5.99 -3.70
C ILE A 86 -0.08 -6.74 -3.98
N GLY A 87 -0.09 -7.69 -4.88
CA GLY A 87 1.13 -8.41 -5.25
C GLY A 87 2.21 -7.50 -5.83
N VAL A 88 1.84 -6.62 -6.76
CA VAL A 88 2.77 -5.67 -7.37
C VAL A 88 3.25 -4.64 -6.36
N TRP A 89 2.36 -4.07 -5.52
CA TRP A 89 2.83 -3.09 -4.53
C TRP A 89 3.75 -3.75 -3.50
N SER A 90 3.45 -4.95 -3.04
CA SER A 90 4.28 -5.67 -2.07
C SER A 90 5.68 -5.94 -2.61
N ILE A 91 5.78 -6.34 -3.87
CA ILE A 91 7.08 -6.51 -4.56
C ILE A 91 7.78 -5.16 -4.69
N ALA A 92 7.06 -4.12 -5.11
CA ALA A 92 7.62 -2.77 -5.25
C ALA A 92 8.16 -2.25 -3.90
N THR A 93 7.46 -2.53 -2.80
CA THR A 93 7.92 -2.20 -1.45
C THR A 93 9.23 -2.91 -1.11
N MET A 94 9.31 -4.21 -1.36
CA MET A 94 10.55 -4.97 -1.13
C MET A 94 11.71 -4.48 -2.00
N LEU A 95 11.45 -4.04 -3.22
CA LEU A 95 12.48 -3.52 -4.13
C LEU A 95 13.17 -2.27 -3.59
N HIS A 96 12.51 -1.48 -2.71
CA HIS A 96 13.15 -0.33 -2.07
C HIS A 96 14.40 -0.72 -1.26
N ALA A 97 14.44 -1.94 -0.71
CA ALA A 97 15.63 -2.45 -0.01
C ALA A 97 16.89 -2.51 -0.90
N PHE A 98 16.73 -2.53 -2.19
CA PHE A 98 17.80 -2.60 -3.19
C PHE A 98 18.08 -1.24 -3.86
N ALA A 99 17.45 -0.17 -3.40
CA ALA A 99 17.67 1.15 -3.95
C ALA A 99 19.09 1.65 -3.62
N GLN A 100 19.74 2.26 -4.62
CA GLN A 100 21.12 2.74 -4.54
C GLN A 100 21.24 4.26 -4.75
N GLY A 101 20.13 4.97 -4.90
CA GLY A 101 20.09 6.40 -5.12
C GLY A 101 18.75 6.89 -5.66
N LEU A 102 18.73 8.15 -6.08
CA LEU A 102 17.49 8.84 -6.50
C LEU A 102 16.73 8.11 -7.61
N LEU A 103 17.45 7.67 -8.66
CA LEU A 103 16.80 7.05 -9.82
C LEU A 103 16.11 5.73 -9.45
N SER A 104 16.83 4.81 -8.80
CA SER A 104 16.26 3.51 -8.40
C SER A 104 15.10 3.69 -7.41
N PHE A 105 15.26 4.58 -6.45
CA PHE A 105 14.20 4.90 -5.49
C PHE A 105 12.96 5.48 -6.17
N SER A 106 13.14 6.38 -7.13
CA SER A 106 12.06 6.99 -7.91
C SER A 106 11.31 5.96 -8.76
N ILE A 107 12.02 5.02 -9.40
CA ILE A 107 11.41 3.94 -10.18
C ILE A 107 10.56 3.05 -9.28
N PHE A 108 11.09 2.62 -8.13
CA PHE A 108 10.35 1.76 -7.19
C PHE A 108 9.16 2.50 -6.59
N ARG A 109 9.27 3.79 -6.29
CA ARG A 109 8.17 4.64 -5.83
C ARG A 109 7.09 4.83 -6.89
N SER A 110 7.50 4.97 -8.16
CA SER A 110 6.55 5.05 -9.28
C SER A 110 5.74 3.75 -9.40
N LEU A 111 6.40 2.61 -9.39
CA LEU A 111 5.76 1.30 -9.44
C LEU A 111 4.82 1.08 -8.24
N LEU A 112 5.28 1.43 -7.05
CA LEU A 112 4.50 1.37 -5.82
C LEU A 112 3.26 2.26 -5.92
N GLY A 113 3.40 3.52 -6.34
CA GLY A 113 2.29 4.46 -6.48
C GLY A 113 1.21 3.95 -7.43
N ILE A 114 1.61 3.44 -8.61
CA ILE A 114 0.67 2.85 -9.58
C ILE A 114 -0.08 1.67 -8.94
N ALA A 115 0.64 0.75 -8.29
CA ALA A 115 0.04 -0.47 -7.74
C ALA A 115 -0.87 -0.20 -6.53
N GLU A 116 -0.46 0.66 -5.60
CA GLU A 116 -1.25 1.05 -4.42
C GLU A 116 -2.56 1.76 -4.80
N ALA A 117 -2.57 2.45 -5.94
CA ALA A 117 -3.74 3.16 -6.43
C ALA A 117 -4.96 2.25 -6.63
N GLY A 118 -4.75 0.93 -6.78
CA GLY A 118 -5.84 -0.04 -6.90
C GLY A 118 -6.64 -0.26 -5.62
N ASN A 119 -6.11 0.11 -4.46
CA ASN A 119 -6.76 -0.16 -3.17
C ASN A 119 -8.15 0.51 -3.06
N TRP A 120 -8.28 1.78 -3.43
CA TRP A 120 -9.55 2.53 -3.32
C TRP A 120 -10.61 2.08 -4.32
N PRO A 121 -10.36 2.02 -5.64
CA PRO A 121 -11.35 1.53 -6.59
C PRO A 121 -11.69 0.05 -6.34
N GLY A 122 -10.73 -0.75 -5.93
CA GLY A 122 -10.95 -2.15 -5.55
C GLY A 122 -11.88 -2.29 -4.35
N ALA A 123 -11.67 -1.49 -3.29
CA ALA A 123 -12.54 -1.48 -2.12
C ALA A 123 -13.97 -1.07 -2.47
N ALA A 124 -14.13 0.01 -3.25
CA ALA A 124 -15.44 0.48 -3.71
C ALA A 124 -16.17 -0.61 -4.51
N LYS A 125 -15.46 -1.29 -5.42
CA LYS A 125 -16.02 -2.37 -6.23
C LYS A 125 -16.36 -3.61 -5.39
N ALA A 126 -15.48 -4.03 -4.48
CA ALA A 126 -15.75 -5.12 -3.55
C ALA A 126 -17.01 -4.85 -2.72
N ASN A 127 -17.14 -3.63 -2.19
CA ASN A 127 -18.33 -3.22 -1.44
C ASN A 127 -19.60 -3.25 -2.31
N ALA A 128 -19.51 -2.82 -3.58
CA ALA A 128 -20.64 -2.85 -4.50
C ALA A 128 -21.08 -4.28 -4.88
N GLU A 129 -20.13 -5.21 -4.99
CA GLU A 129 -20.39 -6.62 -5.35
C GLU A 129 -20.91 -7.46 -4.18
N TRP A 130 -20.44 -7.20 -2.96
CA TRP A 130 -20.71 -8.05 -1.79
C TRP A 130 -21.81 -7.51 -0.88
N PHE A 131 -22.09 -6.20 -0.91
CA PHE A 131 -23.06 -5.57 -0.02
C PHE A 131 -24.29 -5.04 -0.76
N PRO A 132 -25.49 -5.23 -0.20
CA PRO A 132 -26.70 -4.58 -0.70
C PRO A 132 -26.56 -3.06 -0.52
N THR A 133 -27.25 -2.29 -1.35
CA THR A 133 -27.13 -0.82 -1.40
C THR A 133 -27.29 -0.16 -0.02
N LYS A 134 -28.18 -0.68 0.82
CA LYS A 134 -28.43 -0.15 2.18
C LYS A 134 -27.24 -0.30 3.15
N GLU A 135 -26.34 -1.24 2.90
CA GLU A 135 -25.20 -1.55 3.78
C GLU A 135 -23.85 -1.10 3.21
N ARG A 136 -23.81 -0.59 1.97
CA ARG A 136 -22.56 -0.16 1.32
C ARG A 136 -21.85 0.98 2.05
N ALA A 137 -22.63 1.90 2.62
CA ALA A 137 -22.06 3.00 3.40
C ALA A 137 -21.31 2.49 4.64
N LEU A 138 -21.88 1.49 5.33
CA LEU A 138 -21.23 0.85 6.48
C LEU A 138 -19.96 0.10 6.06
N ALA A 139 -20.02 -0.67 4.98
CA ALA A 139 -18.85 -1.37 4.45
C ALA A 139 -17.72 -0.38 4.06
N GLN A 140 -18.06 0.74 3.44
CA GLN A 140 -17.10 1.79 3.13
C GLN A 140 -16.54 2.45 4.39
N GLY A 141 -17.36 2.65 5.41
CA GLY A 141 -16.94 3.16 6.72
C GLY A 141 -15.91 2.23 7.39
N ILE A 142 -16.12 0.91 7.34
CA ILE A 142 -15.17 -0.09 7.85
C ILE A 142 -13.83 0.00 7.09
N PHE A 143 -13.86 0.08 5.78
CA PHE A 143 -12.64 0.27 4.97
C PHE A 143 -11.90 1.56 5.35
N ASN A 144 -12.61 2.68 5.44
CA ASN A 144 -12.03 3.98 5.82
C ASN A 144 -11.45 3.95 7.25
N SER A 145 -12.09 3.23 8.16
CA SER A 145 -11.55 3.01 9.53
C SER A 145 -10.25 2.21 9.49
N GLY A 146 -10.12 1.24 8.59
CA GLY A 146 -8.87 0.53 8.36
C GLY A 146 -7.76 1.47 7.88
N ALA A 147 -8.06 2.35 6.92
CA ALA A 147 -7.12 3.36 6.43
C ALA A 147 -6.67 4.31 7.57
N ALA A 148 -7.60 4.81 8.38
CA ALA A 148 -7.30 5.66 9.52
C ALA A 148 -6.45 4.93 10.58
N ALA A 149 -6.82 3.69 10.92
CA ALA A 149 -6.06 2.85 11.86
C ALA A 149 -4.63 2.63 11.34
N GLY A 150 -4.47 2.31 10.06
CA GLY A 150 -3.16 2.16 9.42
C GLY A 150 -2.30 3.41 9.54
N GLY A 151 -2.88 4.59 9.31
CA GLY A 151 -2.19 5.87 9.48
C GLY A 151 -1.73 6.12 10.92
N ILE A 152 -2.55 5.74 11.91
CA ILE A 152 -2.22 5.91 13.33
C ILE A 152 -1.13 4.95 13.78
N VAL A 153 -1.21 3.67 13.39
CA VAL A 153 -0.29 2.64 13.88
C VAL A 153 1.03 2.58 13.09
N ALA A 154 1.09 3.19 11.90
CA ALA A 154 2.26 3.11 11.02
C ALA A 154 3.54 3.58 11.70
N TYR A 155 3.57 4.81 12.23
CA TYR A 155 4.76 5.36 12.86
C TYR A 155 5.21 4.58 14.11
N PRO A 156 4.32 4.21 15.07
CA PRO A 156 4.71 3.35 16.18
C PRO A 156 5.26 1.99 15.73
N VAL A 157 4.64 1.34 14.76
CA VAL A 157 5.08 0.04 14.26
C VAL A 157 6.44 0.16 13.59
N ILE A 158 6.63 1.12 12.68
CA ILE A 158 7.90 1.32 11.99
C ILE A 158 8.98 1.76 12.97
N GLY A 159 8.68 2.68 13.89
CA GLY A 159 9.61 3.10 14.94
C GLY A 159 10.08 1.95 15.82
N LEU A 160 9.18 1.04 16.20
CA LEU A 160 9.55 -0.16 16.95
C LEU A 160 10.45 -1.10 16.13
N LEU A 161 10.13 -1.31 14.86
CA LEU A 161 10.97 -2.11 13.95
C LEU A 161 12.36 -1.49 13.75
N SER A 162 12.46 -0.16 13.68
CA SER A 162 13.72 0.56 13.50
C SER A 162 14.70 0.42 14.69
N ILE A 163 14.21 -0.03 15.85
CA ILE A 163 15.09 -0.34 16.99
C ILE A 163 15.92 -1.61 16.72
N TYR A 164 15.38 -2.56 15.97
CA TYR A 164 15.96 -3.89 15.76
C TYR A 164 16.47 -4.13 14.34
N PHE A 165 15.96 -3.39 13.36
CA PHE A 165 16.23 -3.62 11.95
C PHE A 165 16.59 -2.32 11.24
N ASP A 166 17.41 -2.44 10.20
CA ASP A 166 17.67 -1.33 9.28
C ASP A 166 16.46 -1.08 8.33
N TRP A 167 16.46 0.07 7.67
CA TRP A 167 15.39 0.46 6.77
C TRP A 167 15.15 -0.53 5.62
N LYS A 168 16.19 -1.23 5.13
CA LYS A 168 16.08 -2.22 4.05
C LYS A 168 15.26 -3.43 4.49
N VAL A 169 15.58 -3.94 5.68
CA VAL A 169 14.84 -5.08 6.26
C VAL A 169 13.40 -4.69 6.52
N ILE A 170 13.14 -3.46 6.99
CA ILE A 170 11.77 -3.00 7.26
C ILE A 170 10.93 -2.97 5.97
N PHE A 171 11.46 -2.47 4.85
CA PHE A 171 10.77 -2.54 3.57
C PHE A 171 10.47 -3.98 3.12
N ILE A 172 11.39 -4.91 3.36
CA ILE A 172 11.16 -6.34 3.06
C ILE A 172 10.04 -6.89 3.95
N VAL A 173 10.06 -6.60 5.24
CA VAL A 173 9.02 -7.08 6.19
C VAL A 173 7.64 -6.53 5.82
N VAL A 174 7.55 -5.24 5.54
CA VAL A 174 6.27 -4.61 5.14
C VAL A 174 5.76 -5.20 3.82
N GLY A 175 6.63 -5.42 2.84
CA GLY A 175 6.24 -6.05 1.58
C GLY A 175 5.77 -7.50 1.77
N ILE A 176 6.42 -8.29 2.66
CA ILE A 176 6.00 -9.65 2.99
C ILE A 176 4.60 -9.65 3.63
N LEU A 177 4.27 -8.69 4.50
CA LEU A 177 2.93 -8.57 5.08
C LEU A 177 1.85 -8.43 4.02
N GLY A 178 2.11 -7.65 2.97
CA GLY A 178 1.21 -7.54 1.82
C GLY A 178 1.05 -8.85 1.05
N LEU A 179 2.14 -9.60 0.82
CA LEU A 179 2.06 -10.92 0.18
C LEU A 179 1.31 -11.94 1.05
N LEU A 180 1.52 -11.94 2.36
CA LEU A 180 0.80 -12.82 3.27
C LEU A 180 -0.71 -12.55 3.27
N TRP A 181 -1.12 -11.30 3.09
CA TRP A 181 -2.53 -10.96 2.96
C TRP A 181 -3.20 -11.59 1.74
N LEU A 182 -2.46 -11.86 0.67
CA LEU A 182 -3.01 -12.52 -0.52
C LEU A 182 -3.55 -13.93 -0.22
N LEU A 183 -2.97 -14.63 0.75
CA LEU A 183 -3.41 -15.98 1.09
C LEU A 183 -4.89 -16.02 1.51
N PRO A 184 -5.32 -15.35 2.60
CA PRO A 184 -6.73 -15.35 2.97
C PRO A 184 -7.63 -14.74 1.89
N TRP A 185 -7.16 -13.73 1.15
CA TRP A 185 -7.93 -13.16 0.05
C TRP A 185 -8.28 -14.18 -1.02
N MET A 186 -7.31 -14.91 -1.52
CA MET A 186 -7.50 -15.89 -2.59
C MET A 186 -8.32 -17.11 -2.14
N PHE A 187 -8.26 -17.47 -0.84
CA PHE A 187 -9.06 -18.57 -0.28
C PHE A 187 -10.53 -18.18 -0.02
N ILE A 188 -10.77 -16.98 0.50
CA ILE A 188 -12.08 -16.52 0.94
C ILE A 188 -12.90 -15.95 -0.21
N VAL A 189 -12.29 -15.13 -1.06
CA VAL A 189 -12.95 -14.49 -2.18
C VAL A 189 -12.92 -15.42 -3.39
N LYS A 190 -13.96 -16.24 -3.52
CA LYS A 190 -14.18 -17.07 -4.71
C LYS A 190 -14.97 -16.27 -5.74
N SER A 191 -14.57 -16.37 -6.99
CA SER A 191 -15.27 -15.76 -8.15
C SER A 191 -16.66 -16.36 -8.36
#